data_5c487e009c1bd8ba682caac206ba820a
#
_entry.id   5c487e009c1bd8ba682caac206ba820a
#
_cell.length_a   1.000
_cell.length_b   1.000
_cell.length_c   1.000
_cell.angle_alpha   90.00
_cell.angle_beta   90.00
_cell.angle_gamma   90.00
#
_symmetry.space_group_name_H-M   'P 1'
#
loop_
_entity.id
_entity.type
_entity.pdbx_description
1 polymer ?
#
loop_
_entity_poly.entity_id
_entity_poly.type
_entity_poly.pdbx_seq_one_letter_code
_entity_poly.pdbx_strand_id
1 'polypeptide(L)'
;MSARHLAILLLWYAAIQQNKSSLTARNTSPAIQTATNQQASHHPAVYTIRMKRLFPLSHRATIITICFALLLVIGGIVGTAIGWRKILYKLQGTSHVATLDRSPGLAQFPEVSTQALSPTRRKVIQLTQAEFAAQPAGTKYSQGAHEAWCADFVSWTMQQAGAPLKNPHTGSWRIPGTFTLREYYESAGRFKPADSGYQPRPGDVAIYRASPVFGDHTHIVLRNDDGMLTTVGGNENNKIRVFANQQRNYTGLLGYGVTE
;
A
#
# COMPACT_ATOMS: atom_id res chain seq x y z
N MET A 1 3.37 -4.68 11.19
CA MET A 1 3.36 -5.96 11.92
C MET A 1 2.31 -5.86 13.01
N SER A 2 1.31 -6.78 13.09
CA SER A 2 0.31 -6.70 14.18
C SER A 2 0.92 -7.19 15.49
N ALA A 3 0.40 -6.68 16.63
CA ALA A 3 0.83 -7.10 17.98
C ALA A 3 0.79 -8.63 18.17
N ARG A 4 -0.11 -9.34 17.49
CA ARG A 4 -0.18 -10.81 17.50
C ARG A 4 1.03 -11.50 16.88
N HIS A 5 1.61 -10.96 15.81
CA HIS A 5 2.80 -11.53 15.17
C HIS A 5 4.06 -11.32 16.02
N LEU A 6 4.16 -10.19 16.70
CA LEU A 6 5.25 -9.93 17.63
C LEU A 6 5.19 -10.87 18.83
N ALA A 7 3.99 -11.14 19.37
CA ALA A 7 3.79 -12.07 20.47
C ALA A 7 4.20 -13.51 20.10
N ILE A 8 3.86 -13.99 18.90
CA ILE A 8 4.24 -15.32 18.42
C ILE A 8 5.75 -15.45 18.26
N LEU A 9 6.42 -14.42 17.72
CA LEU A 9 7.89 -14.42 17.59
C LEU A 9 8.60 -14.41 18.96
N LEU A 10 8.08 -13.67 19.93
CA LEU A 10 8.62 -13.62 21.29
C LEU A 10 8.43 -14.96 22.02
N LEU A 11 7.29 -15.63 21.85
CA LEU A 11 7.04 -16.97 22.41
C LEU A 11 7.97 -18.01 21.78
N TRP A 12 8.22 -17.93 20.48
CA TRP A 12 9.14 -18.82 19.77
C TRP A 12 10.59 -18.61 20.21
N TYR A 13 11.01 -17.35 20.39
CA TYR A 13 12.33 -17.01 20.91
C TYR A 13 12.52 -17.49 22.35
N ALA A 14 11.52 -17.34 23.21
CA ALA A 14 11.55 -17.84 24.59
C ALA A 14 11.66 -19.38 24.65
N ALA A 15 10.94 -20.12 23.80
CA ALA A 15 11.02 -21.56 23.69
C ALA A 15 12.41 -22.06 23.26
N ILE A 16 13.09 -21.35 22.35
CA ILE A 16 14.46 -21.64 21.91
C ILE A 16 15.45 -21.42 23.07
N GLN A 17 15.27 -20.35 23.86
CA GLN A 17 16.16 -20.09 25.01
C GLN A 17 15.98 -21.10 26.15
N GLN A 18 14.76 -21.56 26.43
CA GLN A 18 14.50 -22.62 27.40
C GLN A 18 15.13 -23.95 26.98
N ASN A 19 15.15 -24.28 25.71
CA ASN A 19 15.76 -25.51 25.20
C ASN A 19 17.31 -25.46 25.27
N LYS A 20 17.93 -24.28 25.15
CA LYS A 20 19.38 -24.10 25.37
C LYS A 20 19.78 -24.28 26.82
N SER A 21 18.99 -23.80 27.78
CA SER A 21 19.30 -23.94 29.21
C SER A 21 19.17 -25.40 29.71
N SER A 22 18.28 -26.20 29.11
CA SER A 22 18.13 -27.61 29.42
C SER A 22 19.27 -28.51 28.88
N LEU A 23 19.94 -28.06 27.82
CA LEU A 23 21.12 -28.75 27.24
C LEU A 23 22.41 -28.48 28.02
N THR A 24 22.56 -27.33 28.68
CA THR A 24 23.71 -26.98 29.51
C THR A 24 23.66 -27.62 30.90
N ALA A 25 22.47 -27.94 31.40
CA ALA A 25 22.32 -28.56 32.75
C ALA A 25 22.58 -30.08 32.79
N ARG A 26 22.85 -30.73 31.67
CA ARG A 26 23.12 -32.20 31.62
C ARG A 26 24.61 -32.57 31.56
N ASN A 27 25.53 -31.65 31.67
CA ASN A 27 26.97 -31.87 31.54
C ASN A 27 27.77 -31.59 32.81
N THR A 28 27.17 -31.70 33.99
CA THR A 28 27.95 -31.72 35.25
C THR A 28 27.77 -33.07 35.91
N SER A 29 28.78 -33.93 35.75
CA SER A 29 28.97 -35.16 36.53
C SER A 29 29.33 -34.86 37.98
N PRO A 30 28.81 -35.59 38.97
CA PRO A 30 29.37 -35.62 40.30
C PRO A 30 30.42 -36.72 40.43
N ALA A 31 31.37 -36.42 41.31
CA ALA A 31 32.58 -37.12 41.65
C ALA A 31 32.38 -38.52 42.26
N ILE A 32 33.41 -39.31 42.07
CA ILE A 32 33.74 -40.63 42.56
C ILE A 32 33.69 -40.71 44.11
N GLN A 33 32.94 -41.66 44.60
CA GLN A 33 33.24 -42.21 45.94
C GLN A 33 33.54 -43.71 45.83
N THR A 34 34.75 -44.08 46.30
CA THR A 34 35.27 -45.37 46.45
C THR A 34 34.59 -46.15 47.62
N ALA A 35 34.16 -47.37 47.37
CA ALA A 35 33.95 -48.40 48.40
C ALA A 35 34.33 -49.75 47.84
N THR A 36 35.13 -50.44 48.62
CA THR A 36 35.80 -51.73 48.44
C THR A 36 34.87 -52.93 48.58
N ASN A 37 35.25 -54.02 47.84
CA ASN A 37 35.04 -55.44 48.05
C ASN A 37 33.69 -56.11 48.13
N GLN A 38 33.32 -56.95 47.17
CA GLN A 38 33.42 -58.45 47.34
C GLN A 38 33.06 -59.16 46.00
N GLN A 39 33.77 -60.26 45.83
CA GLN A 39 33.69 -61.22 44.74
C GLN A 39 32.35 -61.92 44.58
N ALA A 40 31.82 -61.96 43.33
CA ALA A 40 31.02 -63.07 42.84
C ALA A 40 31.06 -63.13 41.31
N SER A 41 31.49 -64.24 40.80
CA SER A 41 31.55 -64.66 39.41
C SER A 41 30.18 -64.76 38.80
N HIS A 42 29.87 -63.98 37.75
CA HIS A 42 28.91 -64.36 36.72
C HIS A 42 29.21 -63.58 35.42
N HIS A 43 29.27 -64.29 34.29
CA HIS A 43 29.51 -63.74 32.95
C HIS A 43 28.56 -62.60 32.58
N PRO A 44 29.04 -61.45 32.12
CA PRO A 44 28.16 -60.48 31.54
C PRO A 44 27.97 -60.80 30.07
N ALA A 45 26.70 -60.98 29.69
CA ALA A 45 26.28 -60.88 28.27
C ALA A 45 26.60 -59.48 27.75
N VAL A 46 27.53 -59.39 26.80
CA VAL A 46 27.87 -58.14 26.14
C VAL A 46 26.73 -57.75 25.22
N TYR A 47 25.82 -56.91 25.69
CA TYR A 47 24.88 -56.23 24.83
C TYR A 47 25.62 -55.13 24.09
N THR A 48 26.03 -55.40 22.86
CA THR A 48 26.55 -54.40 21.94
C THR A 48 25.37 -53.52 21.46
N ILE A 49 25.14 -52.41 22.13
CA ILE A 49 24.22 -51.40 21.62
C ILE A 49 24.87 -50.78 20.37
N ARG A 50 24.47 -51.30 19.22
CA ARG A 50 24.84 -50.73 17.92
C ARG A 50 24.10 -49.38 17.76
N MET A 51 24.72 -48.30 18.26
CA MET A 51 24.24 -46.95 17.92
C MET A 51 24.30 -46.79 16.42
N LYS A 52 23.13 -46.76 15.78
CA LYS A 52 23.00 -46.32 14.39
C LYS A 52 23.53 -44.90 14.34
N ARG A 53 24.69 -44.71 13.70
CA ARG A 53 25.19 -43.38 13.35
C ARG A 53 24.11 -42.72 12.51
N LEU A 54 23.44 -41.72 13.09
CA LEU A 54 22.69 -40.75 12.29
C LEU A 54 23.70 -40.10 11.34
N PHE A 55 23.58 -40.37 10.05
CA PHE A 55 24.45 -39.83 9.02
C PHE A 55 24.54 -38.31 9.19
N PRO A 56 25.76 -37.72 9.28
CA PRO A 56 25.88 -36.29 9.15
C PRO A 56 25.42 -35.91 7.72
N LEU A 57 24.34 -35.18 7.62
CA LEU A 57 23.94 -34.55 6.37
C LEU A 57 25.17 -33.83 5.81
N SER A 58 25.62 -34.18 4.60
CA SER A 58 26.77 -33.51 4.00
C SER A 58 26.54 -32.02 4.02
N HIS A 59 27.57 -31.21 4.25
CA HIS A 59 27.44 -29.73 4.26
C HIS A 59 26.68 -29.19 3.06
N ARG A 60 26.75 -29.85 1.91
CA ARG A 60 25.98 -29.54 0.70
C ARG A 60 24.49 -29.72 0.89
N ALA A 61 24.04 -30.82 1.51
CA ALA A 61 22.62 -31.05 1.78
C ALA A 61 22.06 -30.04 2.79
N THR A 62 22.83 -29.70 3.82
CA THR A 62 22.44 -28.67 4.81
C THR A 62 22.31 -27.29 4.17
N ILE A 63 23.27 -26.90 3.32
CA ILE A 63 23.23 -25.61 2.58
C ILE A 63 22.00 -25.58 1.65
N ILE A 64 21.75 -26.65 0.91
CA ILE A 64 20.58 -26.71 -0.01
C ILE A 64 19.28 -26.57 0.77
N THR A 65 19.15 -27.23 1.94
CA THR A 65 17.94 -27.11 2.78
C THR A 65 17.75 -25.69 3.32
N ILE A 66 18.83 -25.04 3.77
CA ILE A 66 18.78 -23.65 4.24
C ILE A 66 18.40 -22.69 3.09
N CYS A 67 19.01 -22.85 1.92
CA CYS A 67 18.68 -22.02 0.76
C CYS A 67 17.23 -22.21 0.33
N PHE A 68 16.71 -23.43 0.33
CA PHE A 68 15.31 -23.70 -0.01
C PHE A 68 14.34 -23.11 1.01
N ALA A 69 14.64 -23.20 2.31
CA ALA A 69 13.87 -22.58 3.38
C ALA A 69 13.86 -21.05 3.24
N LEU A 70 15.01 -20.43 2.94
CA LEU A 70 15.10 -18.98 2.69
C LEU A 70 14.29 -18.56 1.46
N LEU A 71 14.33 -19.33 0.36
CA LEU A 71 13.52 -19.05 -0.83
C LEU A 71 12.02 -19.14 -0.53
N LEU A 72 11.57 -20.10 0.28
CA LEU A 72 10.17 -20.19 0.71
C LEU A 72 9.74 -19.02 1.58
N VAL A 73 10.60 -18.55 2.49
CA VAL A 73 10.34 -17.38 3.34
C VAL A 73 10.28 -16.11 2.49
N ILE A 74 11.24 -15.92 1.58
CA ILE A 74 11.25 -14.76 0.68
C ILE A 74 10.03 -14.80 -0.27
N GLY A 75 9.73 -15.96 -0.86
CA GLY A 75 8.54 -16.15 -1.70
C GLY A 75 7.23 -15.91 -0.95
N GLY A 76 7.16 -16.33 0.31
CA GLY A 76 6.03 -16.05 1.20
C GLY A 76 5.88 -14.56 1.50
N ILE A 77 6.97 -13.87 1.84
CA ILE A 77 6.96 -12.42 2.10
C ILE A 77 6.55 -11.62 0.86
N VAL A 78 7.12 -11.95 -0.30
CA VAL A 78 6.77 -11.29 -1.58
C VAL A 78 5.33 -11.60 -1.96
N GLY A 79 4.89 -12.86 -1.85
CA GLY A 79 3.52 -13.28 -2.14
C GLY A 79 2.50 -12.59 -1.24
N THR A 80 2.79 -12.45 0.06
CA THR A 80 1.91 -11.71 0.98
C THR A 80 1.90 -10.22 0.69
N ALA A 81 3.05 -9.61 0.38
CA ALA A 81 3.13 -8.19 0.01
C ALA A 81 2.30 -7.89 -1.25
N ILE A 82 2.39 -8.74 -2.27
CA ILE A 82 1.58 -8.63 -3.50
C ILE A 82 0.09 -8.86 -3.19
N GLY A 83 -0.23 -9.83 -2.35
CA GLY A 83 -1.59 -10.12 -1.90
C GLY A 83 -2.21 -8.95 -1.13
N TRP A 84 -1.46 -8.35 -0.19
CA TRP A 84 -1.89 -7.16 0.55
C TRP A 84 -2.09 -5.96 -0.36
N ARG A 85 -1.22 -5.74 -1.35
CA ARG A 85 -1.40 -4.67 -2.34
C ARG A 85 -2.69 -4.85 -3.14
N LYS A 86 -3.01 -6.08 -3.58
CA LYS A 86 -4.27 -6.38 -4.29
C LYS A 86 -5.49 -6.20 -3.39
N ILE A 87 -5.40 -6.58 -2.11
CA ILE A 87 -6.47 -6.39 -1.13
C ILE A 87 -6.66 -4.90 -0.84
N LEU A 88 -5.59 -4.14 -0.61
CA LEU A 88 -5.65 -2.69 -0.43
C LEU A 88 -6.25 -1.99 -1.65
N TYR A 89 -5.84 -2.39 -2.85
CA TYR A 89 -6.41 -1.90 -4.10
C TYR A 89 -7.92 -2.14 -4.18
N LYS A 90 -8.38 -3.36 -3.83
CA LYS A 90 -9.80 -3.71 -3.83
C LYS A 90 -10.59 -2.98 -2.74
N LEU A 91 -10.00 -2.80 -1.56
CA LEU A 91 -10.62 -2.08 -0.45
C LEU A 91 -10.73 -0.57 -0.72
N GLN A 92 -9.77 0.02 -1.43
CA GLN A 92 -9.82 1.43 -1.83
C GLN A 92 -10.93 1.71 -2.85
N GLY A 93 -11.21 0.77 -3.75
CA GLY A 93 -12.32 0.88 -4.69
C GLY A 93 -13.70 0.85 -4.02
N THR A 94 -13.79 0.37 -2.78
CA THR A 94 -15.04 0.28 -2.01
C THR A 94 -15.17 1.35 -0.91
N SER A 95 -14.16 2.23 -0.76
CA SER A 95 -14.22 3.28 0.26
C SER A 95 -15.36 4.25 -0.03
N HIS A 96 -16.35 4.27 0.84
CA HIS A 96 -17.36 5.32 0.86
C HIS A 96 -16.65 6.65 1.14
N VAL A 97 -16.55 7.48 0.13
CA VAL A 97 -15.89 8.78 0.23
C VAL A 97 -16.77 9.69 1.10
N ALA A 98 -16.27 9.98 2.30
CA ALA A 98 -16.77 11.12 3.03
C ALA A 98 -16.35 12.39 2.25
N THR A 99 -17.28 13.31 2.06
CA THR A 99 -17.04 14.60 1.37
C THR A 99 -15.87 15.31 2.02
N LEU A 100 -14.87 15.74 1.25
CA LEU A 100 -13.70 16.50 1.72
C LEU A 100 -14.07 17.82 2.40
N ASP A 101 -15.23 18.33 2.07
CA ASP A 101 -15.75 19.57 2.61
C ASP A 101 -17.23 19.42 2.94
N ARG A 102 -17.63 19.87 4.12
CA ARG A 102 -19.04 20.02 4.48
C ARG A 102 -19.67 21.24 3.83
N SER A 103 -18.85 22.10 3.17
CA SER A 103 -19.36 23.22 2.42
C SER A 103 -20.20 22.73 1.25
N PRO A 104 -21.32 23.38 0.94
CA PRO A 104 -21.98 23.14 -0.32
C PRO A 104 -21.00 23.50 -1.43
N GLY A 105 -20.74 22.58 -2.37
CA GLY A 105 -19.91 22.89 -3.53
C GLY A 105 -20.45 24.11 -4.27
N LEU A 106 -19.60 24.73 -5.12
CA LEU A 106 -20.03 25.86 -5.94
C LEU A 106 -21.20 25.45 -6.82
N ALA A 107 -22.22 26.31 -6.90
CA ALA A 107 -23.41 26.06 -7.72
C ALA A 107 -23.11 26.12 -9.23
N GLN A 108 -22.04 26.82 -9.61
CA GLN A 108 -21.61 27.00 -10.98
C GLN A 108 -20.15 26.62 -11.17
N PHE A 109 -19.82 26.13 -12.37
CA PHE A 109 -18.42 25.92 -12.73
C PHE A 109 -17.74 27.29 -12.88
N PRO A 110 -16.55 27.49 -12.27
CA PRO A 110 -15.87 28.78 -12.31
C PRO A 110 -15.32 29.07 -13.69
N GLU A 111 -15.14 30.33 -14.00
CA GLU A 111 -14.36 30.74 -15.15
C GLU A 111 -12.89 30.36 -14.91
N VAL A 112 -12.27 29.70 -15.90
CA VAL A 112 -10.87 29.28 -15.88
C VAL A 112 -10.17 29.87 -17.08
N SER A 113 -9.15 30.70 -16.87
CA SER A 113 -8.32 31.20 -17.96
C SER A 113 -7.57 30.04 -18.61
N THR A 114 -7.83 29.79 -19.89
CA THR A 114 -7.23 28.68 -20.63
C THR A 114 -6.18 29.12 -21.66
N GLN A 115 -5.98 30.43 -21.85
CA GLN A 115 -5.13 30.99 -22.94
C GLN A 115 -3.68 30.51 -22.81
N ALA A 116 -3.12 30.49 -21.62
CA ALA A 116 -1.73 30.07 -21.36
C ALA A 116 -1.59 28.56 -21.10
N LEU A 117 -2.65 27.78 -21.23
CA LEU A 117 -2.63 26.34 -21.00
C LEU A 117 -2.20 25.58 -22.26
N SER A 118 -1.48 24.46 -22.07
CA SER A 118 -1.25 23.50 -23.14
C SER A 118 -2.57 22.93 -23.70
N PRO A 119 -2.56 22.37 -24.90
CA PRO A 119 -3.73 21.73 -25.48
C PRO A 119 -4.38 20.68 -24.56
N THR A 120 -3.56 19.83 -23.92
CA THR A 120 -4.02 18.80 -22.99
C THR A 120 -4.70 19.42 -21.77
N ARG A 121 -4.08 20.37 -21.09
CA ARG A 121 -4.66 21.04 -19.92
C ARG A 121 -5.96 21.74 -20.26
N ARG A 122 -6.00 22.43 -21.40
CA ARG A 122 -7.23 23.08 -21.91
C ARG A 122 -8.34 22.05 -22.10
N LYS A 123 -8.02 20.91 -22.69
CA LYS A 123 -8.98 19.82 -22.91
C LYS A 123 -9.47 19.23 -21.59
N VAL A 124 -8.60 19.06 -20.59
CA VAL A 124 -8.97 18.63 -19.23
C VAL A 124 -10.00 19.57 -18.62
N ILE A 125 -9.78 20.90 -18.69
CA ILE A 125 -10.72 21.88 -18.14
C ILE A 125 -12.07 21.84 -18.89
N GLN A 126 -12.06 21.77 -20.22
CA GLN A 126 -13.28 21.66 -21.02
C GLN A 126 -14.10 20.41 -20.69
N LEU A 127 -13.42 19.27 -20.53
CA LEU A 127 -14.07 18.01 -20.15
C LEU A 127 -14.68 18.10 -18.76
N THR A 128 -13.94 18.59 -17.77
CA THR A 128 -14.46 18.71 -16.40
C THR A 128 -15.65 19.66 -16.32
N GLN A 129 -15.67 20.73 -17.11
CA GLN A 129 -16.82 21.64 -17.21
C GLN A 129 -18.05 20.96 -17.83
N ALA A 130 -17.84 20.21 -18.91
CA ALA A 130 -18.93 19.48 -19.57
C ALA A 130 -19.52 18.39 -18.66
N GLU A 131 -18.66 17.65 -17.98
CA GLU A 131 -19.08 16.59 -17.05
C GLU A 131 -19.77 17.15 -15.79
N PHE A 132 -19.30 18.30 -15.28
CA PHE A 132 -19.97 19.01 -14.19
C PHE A 132 -21.40 19.45 -14.60
N ALA A 133 -21.58 19.94 -15.79
CA ALA A 133 -22.90 20.33 -16.30
C ALA A 133 -23.85 19.13 -16.54
N ALA A 134 -23.31 18.05 -17.07
CA ALA A 134 -24.08 16.86 -17.45
C ALA A 134 -24.41 15.93 -16.25
N GLN A 135 -23.58 15.90 -15.20
CA GLN A 135 -23.74 15.04 -14.01
C GLN A 135 -24.07 13.58 -14.33
N PRO A 136 -23.34 12.88 -15.21
CA PRO A 136 -23.64 11.49 -15.52
C PRO A 136 -23.39 10.56 -14.33
N ALA A 137 -23.92 9.35 -14.39
CA ALA A 137 -23.66 8.32 -13.37
C ALA A 137 -22.16 7.95 -13.29
N GLY A 138 -21.66 7.69 -12.09
CA GLY A 138 -20.25 7.34 -11.85
C GLY A 138 -19.76 6.11 -12.62
N THR A 139 -20.68 5.21 -12.98
CA THR A 139 -20.41 4.02 -13.82
C THR A 139 -19.88 4.37 -15.22
N LYS A 140 -20.09 5.59 -15.70
CA LYS A 140 -19.45 6.11 -16.93
C LYS A 140 -17.92 6.08 -16.82
N TYR A 141 -17.38 6.50 -15.67
CA TYR A 141 -15.93 6.62 -15.44
C TYR A 141 -15.29 5.30 -15.05
N SER A 142 -16.03 4.49 -14.29
CA SER A 142 -15.58 3.20 -13.75
C SER A 142 -15.80 2.01 -14.70
N GLN A 143 -16.15 2.26 -15.98
CA GLN A 143 -16.43 1.21 -16.97
C GLN A 143 -17.55 0.24 -16.53
N GLY A 144 -18.60 0.78 -15.91
CA GLY A 144 -19.75 0.02 -15.45
C GLY A 144 -19.64 -0.52 -14.00
N ALA A 145 -18.49 -0.40 -13.34
CA ALA A 145 -18.33 -0.85 -11.98
C ALA A 145 -19.04 0.08 -10.98
N HIS A 146 -19.69 -0.52 -9.95
CA HIS A 146 -20.30 0.21 -8.84
C HIS A 146 -19.29 0.32 -7.71
N GLU A 147 -18.51 1.39 -7.69
CA GLU A 147 -17.43 1.65 -6.74
C GLU A 147 -17.23 3.14 -6.49
N ALA A 148 -16.31 3.50 -5.59
CA ALA A 148 -15.87 4.89 -5.43
C ALA A 148 -15.10 5.32 -6.68
N TRP A 149 -15.59 6.35 -7.38
CA TRP A 149 -15.12 6.70 -8.72
C TRP A 149 -14.37 8.04 -8.82
N CYS A 150 -13.84 8.56 -7.73
CA CYS A 150 -13.05 9.81 -7.77
C CYS A 150 -11.78 9.69 -8.62
N ALA A 151 -11.01 8.59 -8.44
CA ALA A 151 -9.81 8.35 -9.23
C ALA A 151 -10.13 7.88 -10.65
N ASP A 152 -11.24 7.17 -10.85
CA ASP A 152 -11.77 6.86 -12.19
C ASP A 152 -12.12 8.12 -12.98
N PHE A 153 -12.75 9.10 -12.34
CA PHE A 153 -13.06 10.38 -12.96
C PHE A 153 -11.79 11.09 -13.44
N VAL A 154 -10.74 11.12 -12.62
CA VAL A 154 -9.45 11.69 -13.01
C VAL A 154 -8.84 10.93 -14.18
N SER A 155 -8.71 9.61 -14.08
CA SER A 155 -8.05 8.80 -15.12
C SER A 155 -8.85 8.81 -16.44
N TRP A 156 -10.18 8.79 -16.37
CA TRP A 156 -11.05 8.97 -17.53
C TRP A 156 -10.85 10.34 -18.20
N THR A 157 -10.83 11.41 -17.40
CA THR A 157 -10.63 12.76 -17.92
C THR A 157 -9.29 12.89 -18.62
N MET A 158 -8.22 12.35 -18.04
CA MET A 158 -6.88 12.35 -18.64
C MET A 158 -6.84 11.54 -19.94
N GLN A 159 -7.51 10.40 -20.00
CA GLN A 159 -7.62 9.61 -21.22
C GLN A 159 -8.33 10.39 -22.34
N GLN A 160 -9.49 10.99 -22.03
CA GLN A 160 -10.25 11.77 -23.00
C GLN A 160 -9.52 13.06 -23.45
N ALA A 161 -8.62 13.56 -22.60
CA ALA A 161 -7.77 14.70 -22.95
C ALA A 161 -6.54 14.33 -23.81
N GLY A 162 -6.36 13.05 -24.15
CA GLY A 162 -5.23 12.59 -24.96
C GLY A 162 -3.94 12.38 -24.15
N ALA A 163 -4.02 12.37 -22.82
CA ALA A 163 -2.89 12.12 -21.91
C ALA A 163 -3.21 10.94 -20.97
N PRO A 164 -3.41 9.71 -21.50
CA PRO A 164 -3.79 8.58 -20.68
C PRO A 164 -2.75 8.27 -19.61
N LEU A 165 -3.24 8.05 -18.40
CA LEU A 165 -2.41 7.54 -17.32
C LEU A 165 -2.05 6.07 -17.60
N LYS A 166 -1.09 5.54 -16.85
CA LYS A 166 -0.73 4.12 -16.95
C LYS A 166 -0.73 3.50 -15.55
N ASN A 167 -1.75 2.69 -15.29
CA ASN A 167 -1.89 1.99 -14.01
C ASN A 167 -0.64 1.11 -13.75
N PRO A 168 0.11 1.33 -12.68
CA PRO A 168 1.36 0.60 -12.41
C PRO A 168 1.17 -0.92 -12.24
N HIS A 169 -0.04 -1.36 -11.91
CA HIS A 169 -0.34 -2.77 -11.63
C HIS A 169 -0.94 -3.52 -12.82
N THR A 170 -1.66 -2.81 -13.71
CA THR A 170 -2.39 -3.46 -14.82
C THR A 170 -1.94 -2.97 -16.19
N GLY A 171 -1.22 -1.85 -16.27
CA GLY A 171 -0.87 -1.19 -17.52
C GLY A 171 -2.02 -0.46 -18.20
N SER A 172 -3.25 -0.57 -17.69
CA SER A 172 -4.44 0.11 -18.21
C SER A 172 -4.38 1.62 -17.98
N TRP A 173 -5.13 2.40 -18.77
CA TRP A 173 -5.31 3.83 -18.52
C TRP A 173 -6.15 4.09 -17.26
N ARG A 174 -7.03 3.16 -16.89
CA ARG A 174 -7.92 3.30 -15.74
C ARG A 174 -7.18 3.04 -14.43
N ILE A 175 -7.28 3.98 -13.51
CA ILE A 175 -6.73 3.90 -12.16
C ILE A 175 -7.87 4.15 -11.16
N PRO A 176 -8.53 3.11 -10.62
CA PRO A 176 -9.71 3.27 -9.76
C PRO A 176 -9.38 3.67 -8.31
N GLY A 177 -8.11 3.56 -7.90
CA GLY A 177 -7.70 3.84 -6.52
C GLY A 177 -6.80 5.06 -6.40
N THR A 178 -7.09 5.95 -5.45
CA THR A 178 -6.29 7.16 -5.19
C THR A 178 -4.86 6.85 -4.80
N PHE A 179 -4.63 5.76 -4.04
CA PHE A 179 -3.29 5.28 -3.73
C PHE A 179 -2.50 4.92 -4.99
N THR A 180 -3.10 4.14 -5.89
CA THR A 180 -2.48 3.75 -7.16
C THR A 180 -2.28 4.94 -8.09
N LEU A 181 -3.17 5.93 -8.04
CA LEU A 181 -3.00 7.19 -8.77
C LEU A 181 -1.76 7.95 -8.28
N ARG A 182 -1.52 7.98 -6.98
CA ARG A 182 -0.29 8.54 -6.41
C ARG A 182 0.94 7.74 -6.84
N GLU A 183 0.92 6.40 -6.75
CA GLU A 183 2.01 5.53 -7.21
C GLU A 183 2.38 5.81 -8.67
N TYR A 184 1.38 6.03 -9.52
CA TYR A 184 1.60 6.41 -10.91
C TYR A 184 2.39 7.72 -11.02
N TYR A 185 1.95 8.79 -10.34
CA TYR A 185 2.65 10.08 -10.41
C TYR A 185 4.04 10.05 -9.79
N GLU A 186 4.24 9.29 -8.72
CA GLU A 186 5.55 9.06 -8.11
C GLU A 186 6.50 8.34 -9.07
N SER A 187 6.06 7.23 -9.65
CA SER A 187 6.87 6.44 -10.58
C SER A 187 7.20 7.18 -11.89
N ALA A 188 6.32 8.09 -12.31
CA ALA A 188 6.55 8.95 -13.46
C ALA A 188 7.42 10.19 -13.16
N GLY A 189 7.86 10.38 -11.92
CA GLY A 189 8.61 11.58 -11.49
C GLY A 189 7.80 12.88 -11.51
N ARG A 190 6.45 12.77 -11.54
CA ARG A 190 5.51 13.88 -11.68
C ARG A 190 4.69 14.16 -10.41
N PHE A 191 5.03 13.53 -9.30
CA PHE A 191 4.42 13.87 -8.01
C PHE A 191 5.17 15.02 -7.33
N LYS A 192 4.42 16.03 -6.88
CA LYS A 192 4.94 17.17 -6.11
C LYS A 192 4.31 17.14 -4.71
N PRO A 193 5.10 16.85 -3.65
CA PRO A 193 4.59 16.87 -2.28
C PRO A 193 3.97 18.21 -1.90
N ALA A 194 3.01 18.20 -1.00
CA ALA A 194 2.28 19.41 -0.58
C ALA A 194 3.20 20.49 0.03
N ASP A 195 4.27 20.05 0.69
CA ASP A 195 5.30 20.89 1.35
C ASP A 195 6.47 21.27 0.43
N SER A 196 6.44 20.88 -0.85
CA SER A 196 7.53 21.15 -1.81
C SER A 196 7.57 22.59 -2.32
N GLY A 197 6.62 23.44 -1.95
CA GLY A 197 6.48 24.79 -2.50
C GLY A 197 5.91 24.85 -3.92
N TYR A 198 5.53 23.70 -4.49
CA TYR A 198 4.94 23.65 -5.82
C TYR A 198 3.60 24.38 -5.86
N GLN A 199 3.41 25.24 -6.87
CA GLN A 199 2.17 25.93 -7.12
C GLN A 199 1.36 25.16 -8.19
N PRO A 200 0.25 24.49 -7.81
CA PRO A 200 -0.51 23.70 -8.76
C PRO A 200 -1.17 24.58 -9.82
N ARG A 201 -1.19 24.08 -11.04
CA ARG A 201 -1.77 24.75 -12.20
C ARG A 201 -3.06 24.08 -12.64
N PRO A 202 -3.94 24.76 -13.39
CA PRO A 202 -5.14 24.14 -13.96
C PRO A 202 -4.81 22.84 -14.71
N GLY A 203 -5.57 21.79 -14.41
CA GLY A 203 -5.35 20.45 -14.95
C GLY A 203 -4.47 19.53 -14.10
N ASP A 204 -3.75 20.03 -13.10
CA ASP A 204 -3.04 19.16 -12.14
C ASP A 204 -4.03 18.40 -11.26
N VAL A 205 -3.56 17.34 -10.64
CA VAL A 205 -4.38 16.44 -9.81
C VAL A 205 -3.98 16.58 -8.35
N ALA A 206 -4.87 17.09 -7.52
CA ALA A 206 -4.68 17.13 -6.07
C ALA A 206 -5.02 15.75 -5.46
N ILE A 207 -4.15 15.22 -4.60
CA ILE A 207 -4.25 13.89 -4.00
C ILE A 207 -4.26 14.02 -2.48
N TYR A 208 -5.27 13.42 -1.85
CA TYR A 208 -5.51 13.50 -0.42
C TYR A 208 -5.44 12.14 0.24
N ARG A 209 -4.84 12.07 1.42
CA ARG A 209 -4.82 10.86 2.25
C ARG A 209 -6.17 10.65 2.92
N ALA A 210 -6.53 9.37 3.13
CA ALA A 210 -7.60 9.02 4.05
C ALA A 210 -7.40 9.73 5.39
N SER A 211 -8.38 10.49 5.76
CA SER A 211 -8.49 10.97 7.13
C SER A 211 -9.71 10.31 7.79
N PRO A 212 -9.82 10.26 9.12
CA PRO A 212 -11.04 9.78 9.79
C PRO A 212 -12.30 10.52 9.33
N VAL A 213 -12.12 11.67 8.67
CA VAL A 213 -13.21 12.55 8.23
C VAL A 213 -13.51 12.40 6.74
N PHE A 214 -12.50 12.11 5.88
CA PHE A 214 -12.64 12.32 4.44
C PHE A 214 -12.28 11.11 3.55
N GLY A 215 -11.68 10.04 4.08
CA GLY A 215 -11.19 8.95 3.22
C GLY A 215 -10.08 9.41 2.24
N ASP A 216 -9.57 8.49 1.42
CA ASP A 216 -8.66 8.81 0.30
C ASP A 216 -9.46 9.43 -0.83
N HIS A 217 -8.97 10.56 -1.36
CA HIS A 217 -9.71 11.31 -2.38
C HIS A 217 -8.78 12.01 -3.36
N THR A 218 -9.34 12.44 -4.51
CA THR A 218 -8.59 13.17 -5.53
C THR A 218 -9.48 14.11 -6.32
N HIS A 219 -8.93 15.28 -6.64
CA HIS A 219 -9.58 16.31 -7.45
C HIS A 219 -8.69 16.76 -8.60
N ILE A 220 -9.27 17.36 -9.62
CA ILE A 220 -8.55 18.11 -10.66
C ILE A 220 -8.55 19.58 -10.27
N VAL A 221 -7.38 20.23 -10.35
CA VAL A 221 -7.21 21.65 -10.08
C VAL A 221 -7.79 22.47 -11.21
N LEU A 222 -8.62 23.45 -10.89
CA LEU A 222 -9.18 24.42 -11.83
C LEU A 222 -8.48 25.77 -11.77
N ARG A 223 -8.18 26.25 -10.55
CA ARG A 223 -7.45 27.50 -10.29
C ARG A 223 -6.64 27.41 -9.01
N ASN A 224 -5.63 28.25 -8.94
CA ASN A 224 -4.89 28.55 -7.71
C ASN A 224 -4.67 30.07 -7.66
N ASP A 225 -5.48 30.74 -6.88
CA ASP A 225 -5.48 32.19 -6.74
C ASP A 225 -4.82 32.50 -5.37
N ASP A 226 -3.52 32.70 -5.34
CA ASP A 226 -2.72 33.01 -4.13
C ASP A 226 -2.99 32.08 -2.94
N GLY A 227 -3.06 30.77 -3.25
CA GLY A 227 -3.34 29.74 -2.26
C GLY A 227 -4.82 29.43 -2.02
N MET A 228 -5.73 30.15 -2.71
CA MET A 228 -7.13 29.74 -2.85
C MET A 228 -7.22 28.70 -3.96
N LEU A 229 -7.27 27.45 -3.59
CA LEU A 229 -7.35 26.35 -4.53
C LEU A 229 -8.81 26.06 -4.91
N THR A 230 -9.14 26.19 -6.21
CA THR A 230 -10.42 25.74 -6.75
C THR A 230 -10.23 24.42 -7.48
N THR A 231 -11.01 23.42 -7.12
CA THR A 231 -10.88 22.04 -7.62
C THR A 231 -12.23 21.45 -7.99
N VAL A 232 -12.22 20.47 -8.91
CA VAL A 232 -13.38 19.65 -9.26
C VAL A 232 -13.10 18.18 -8.93
N GLY A 233 -14.03 17.53 -8.27
CA GLY A 233 -13.94 16.12 -7.90
C GLY A 233 -15.15 15.32 -8.38
N GLY A 234 -14.91 14.08 -8.76
CA GLY A 234 -15.93 13.07 -8.95
C GLY A 234 -16.24 12.34 -7.65
N ASN A 235 -17.40 11.70 -7.56
CA ASN A 235 -17.88 10.95 -6.40
C ASN A 235 -18.08 11.77 -5.11
N GLU A 236 -18.34 13.04 -5.25
CA GLU A 236 -18.70 13.94 -4.16
C GLU A 236 -20.19 13.77 -3.80
N ASN A 237 -20.50 12.88 -2.87
CA ASN A 237 -21.86 12.39 -2.67
C ASN A 237 -22.50 11.88 -3.99
N ASN A 238 -21.74 11.05 -4.71
CA ASN A 238 -22.14 10.48 -5.99
C ASN A 238 -22.43 11.52 -7.10
N LYS A 239 -21.77 12.69 -7.02
CA LYS A 239 -21.87 13.79 -7.99
C LYS A 239 -20.48 14.32 -8.36
N ILE A 240 -20.44 15.14 -9.39
CA ILE A 240 -19.28 15.97 -9.70
C ILE A 240 -19.51 17.33 -9.06
N ARG A 241 -18.57 17.75 -8.21
CA ARG A 241 -18.67 19.02 -7.49
C ARG A 241 -17.39 19.85 -7.61
N VAL A 242 -17.55 21.15 -7.47
CA VAL A 242 -16.46 22.13 -7.44
C VAL A 242 -16.37 22.74 -6.04
N PHE A 243 -15.15 22.86 -5.52
CA PHE A 243 -14.86 23.47 -4.22
C PHE A 243 -13.79 24.54 -4.37
N ALA A 244 -13.88 25.58 -3.54
CA ALA A 244 -12.86 26.61 -3.44
C ALA A 244 -12.48 26.78 -1.97
N ASN A 245 -11.22 26.43 -1.63
CA ASN A 245 -10.72 26.48 -0.26
C ASN A 245 -9.26 26.92 -0.22
N GLN A 246 -8.86 27.51 0.90
CA GLN A 246 -7.45 27.77 1.16
C GLN A 246 -6.66 26.46 1.15
N GLN A 247 -5.60 26.36 0.35
CA GLN A 247 -4.77 25.16 0.21
C GLN A 247 -4.30 24.63 1.59
N ARG A 248 -3.92 25.51 2.51
CA ARG A 248 -3.52 25.16 3.87
C ARG A 248 -4.59 24.51 4.74
N ASN A 249 -5.86 24.67 4.35
CA ASN A 249 -7.02 24.12 5.06
C ASN A 249 -7.41 22.72 4.57
N TYR A 250 -6.76 22.23 3.51
CA TYR A 250 -6.98 20.88 3.02
C TYR A 250 -6.26 19.86 3.92
N THR A 251 -6.95 19.42 4.94
CA THR A 251 -6.44 18.36 5.84
C THR A 251 -6.16 17.10 5.05
N GLY A 252 -4.94 16.59 5.15
CA GLY A 252 -4.55 15.35 4.50
C GLY A 252 -4.09 15.50 3.04
N LEU A 253 -3.95 16.72 2.51
CA LEU A 253 -3.33 16.93 1.20
C LEU A 253 -1.93 16.33 1.18
N LEU A 254 -1.70 15.37 0.30
CA LEU A 254 -0.40 14.71 0.11
C LEU A 254 0.47 15.48 -0.88
N GLY A 255 -0.14 16.03 -1.90
CA GLY A 255 0.54 16.72 -2.97
C GLY A 255 -0.24 16.69 -4.27
N TYR A 256 0.50 16.90 -5.36
CA TYR A 256 -0.05 17.08 -6.68
C TYR A 256 0.60 16.16 -7.70
N GLY A 257 -0.25 15.52 -8.52
CA GLY A 257 0.17 14.90 -9.76
C GLY A 257 0.21 15.95 -10.87
N VAL A 258 1.38 16.17 -11.47
CA VAL A 258 1.56 17.18 -12.52
C VAL A 258 1.15 16.62 -13.87
N THR A 259 0.26 17.34 -14.56
CA THR A 259 -0.13 17.03 -15.92
C THR A 259 0.83 17.73 -16.87
N GLU A 260 1.75 16.96 -17.47
CA GLU A 260 2.84 17.42 -18.38
C GLU A 260 3.61 18.70 -17.95
#